data_740c55c2adaf1d6a78e0932b15212f27
#
_entry.id   740c55c2adaf1d6a78e0932b15212f27
#
_cell.length_a   1.000
_cell.length_b   1.000
_cell.length_c   1.000
_cell.angle_alpha   90.00
_cell.angle_beta   90.00
_cell.angle_gamma   90.00
#
_symmetry.space_group_name_H-M   'P 1'
#
loop_
_entity.id
_entity.type
_entity.pdbx_description
1 polymer ?
#
loop_
_entity_poly.entity_id
_entity_poly.type
_entity_poly.pdbx_seq_one_letter_code
_entity_poly.pdbx_strand_id
1 'polypeptide(L)'
;MYWNDLEDTRGFHFFDTETLEHTPVNNPYRMFYTIYYNDHNYQTFDTRELEGKIVKVIVRKKSSSKKFEKFIDKLYNSNVHELKIVENFQLQENEDFEAFESEDTLSILNRYIEESEINLEKSRIQETIQNVYQEACELV
;
A
#
# COMPACT_ATOMS: atom_id res chain seq x y z
N MET A 1 -13.73 9.53 -4.12
CA MET A 1 -12.89 8.46 -4.69
C MET A 1 -11.96 7.97 -3.60
N TYR A 2 -11.86 6.66 -3.42
CA TYR A 2 -11.06 6.01 -2.37
C TYR A 2 -10.11 4.98 -3.00
N TRP A 3 -9.17 4.44 -2.23
CA TRP A 3 -8.24 3.42 -2.70
C TRP A 3 -8.94 2.15 -3.24
N ASN A 4 -10.12 1.82 -2.72
CA ASN A 4 -10.95 0.71 -3.20
C ASN A 4 -11.48 0.92 -4.64
N ASP A 5 -11.42 2.14 -5.14
CA ASP A 5 -11.86 2.50 -6.49
C ASP A 5 -10.73 2.44 -7.54
N LEU A 6 -9.55 1.93 -7.17
CA LEU A 6 -8.34 1.95 -8.01
C LEU A 6 -8.55 1.28 -9.37
N GLU A 7 -9.24 0.15 -9.39
CA GLU A 7 -9.55 -0.66 -10.58
C GLU A 7 -10.92 -0.31 -11.19
N ASP A 8 -11.70 0.54 -10.51
CA ASP A 8 -13.07 0.87 -10.91
C ASP A 8 -13.09 2.19 -11.68
N THR A 9 -13.66 2.17 -12.88
CA THR A 9 -13.83 3.34 -13.73
C THR A 9 -14.97 4.19 -13.19
N ARG A 10 -14.66 5.18 -12.36
CA ARG A 10 -15.63 6.18 -11.91
C ARG A 10 -15.95 7.15 -13.04
N GLY A 11 -17.17 7.68 -13.03
CA GLY A 11 -17.64 8.59 -14.06
C GLY A 11 -19.01 9.14 -13.72
N PHE A 12 -19.75 9.51 -14.75
CA PHE A 12 -21.14 9.90 -14.65
C PHE A 12 -21.99 9.09 -15.64
N HIS A 13 -23.29 9.20 -15.51
CA HIS A 13 -24.22 8.45 -16.31
C HIS A 13 -25.23 9.37 -16.96
N PHE A 14 -25.54 9.12 -18.22
CA PHE A 14 -26.74 9.62 -18.86
C PHE A 14 -27.86 8.63 -18.67
N PHE A 15 -29.01 9.13 -18.28
CA PHE A 15 -30.24 8.33 -18.24
C PHE A 15 -31.30 9.03 -19.09
N ASP A 16 -31.74 8.36 -20.14
CA ASP A 16 -32.83 8.83 -20.99
C ASP A 16 -34.16 8.39 -20.38
N THR A 17 -34.99 9.38 -20.02
CA THR A 17 -36.28 9.12 -19.36
C THR A 17 -37.38 8.66 -20.29
N GLU A 18 -37.20 8.84 -21.61
CA GLU A 18 -38.18 8.38 -22.62
C GLU A 18 -37.87 6.96 -23.05
N THR A 19 -36.61 6.66 -23.37
CA THR A 19 -36.20 5.32 -23.82
C THR A 19 -35.81 4.39 -22.67
N LEU A 20 -35.64 4.91 -21.46
CA LEU A 20 -35.13 4.24 -20.27
C LEU A 20 -33.71 3.67 -20.47
N GLU A 21 -32.96 4.21 -21.41
CA GLU A 21 -31.58 3.79 -21.65
C GLU A 21 -30.63 4.44 -20.65
N HIS A 22 -29.64 3.66 -20.23
CA HIS A 22 -28.60 4.06 -19.30
C HIS A 22 -27.23 3.95 -19.96
N THR A 23 -26.55 5.09 -20.12
CA THR A 23 -25.23 5.16 -20.76
C THR A 23 -24.18 5.63 -19.76
N PRO A 24 -23.24 4.77 -19.34
CA PRO A 24 -22.13 5.17 -18.48
C PRO A 24 -21.05 5.92 -19.27
N VAL A 25 -20.52 7.00 -18.69
CA VAL A 25 -19.38 7.73 -19.22
C VAL A 25 -18.25 7.64 -18.21
N ASN A 26 -17.27 6.83 -18.52
CA ASN A 26 -16.15 6.56 -17.63
C ASN A 26 -15.18 7.74 -17.57
N ASN A 27 -14.65 8.02 -16.38
CA ASN A 27 -13.58 9.00 -16.20
C ASN A 27 -12.26 8.44 -16.75
N PRO A 28 -11.64 9.05 -17.76
CA PRO A 28 -10.36 8.60 -18.30
C PRO A 28 -9.16 8.93 -17.40
N TYR A 29 -9.37 9.80 -16.40
CA TYR A 29 -8.28 10.27 -15.54
C TYR A 29 -8.19 9.45 -14.26
N ARG A 30 -7.05 8.78 -14.08
CA ARG A 30 -6.73 8.09 -12.82
C ARG A 30 -6.08 9.09 -11.85
N MET A 31 -6.64 9.21 -10.64
CA MET A 31 -6.07 10.02 -9.55
C MET A 31 -5.16 9.17 -8.66
N PHE A 32 -5.53 7.93 -8.41
CA PHE A 32 -4.80 6.99 -7.56
C PHE A 32 -3.90 6.09 -8.38
N TYR A 33 -2.69 5.86 -7.86
CA TYR A 33 -1.71 4.99 -8.50
C TYR A 33 -1.03 4.11 -7.45
N THR A 34 -1.00 2.80 -7.67
CA THR A 34 -0.28 1.85 -6.79
C THR A 34 0.97 1.35 -7.48
N ILE A 35 2.09 1.43 -6.76
CA ILE A 35 3.40 0.96 -7.22
C ILE A 35 3.85 -0.17 -6.31
N TYR A 36 4.14 -1.33 -6.88
CA TYR A 36 4.76 -2.43 -6.18
C TYR A 36 6.27 -2.32 -6.32
N TYR A 37 6.93 -1.88 -5.23
CA TYR A 37 8.38 -1.71 -5.23
C TYR A 37 9.07 -3.06 -5.05
N ASN A 38 10.04 -3.31 -5.93
CA ASN A 38 11.10 -4.27 -5.73
C ASN A 38 12.42 -3.67 -6.25
N ASP A 39 13.57 -4.15 -5.78
CA ASP A 39 14.88 -3.56 -6.08
C ASP A 39 15.27 -3.56 -7.57
N HIS A 40 14.54 -4.24 -8.43
CA HIS A 40 14.86 -4.37 -9.86
C HIS A 40 14.33 -3.22 -10.70
N ASN A 41 13.24 -2.55 -10.27
CA ASN A 41 12.51 -1.61 -11.13
C ASN A 41 12.81 -0.13 -10.88
N TYR A 42 13.58 0.22 -9.82
CA TYR A 42 13.67 1.60 -9.38
C TYR A 42 14.36 2.55 -10.36
N GLN A 43 15.32 2.08 -11.16
CA GLN A 43 16.08 2.92 -12.07
C GLN A 43 15.31 3.29 -13.34
N THR A 44 14.57 2.32 -13.88
CA THR A 44 13.84 2.44 -15.15
C THR A 44 12.40 2.91 -14.99
N PHE A 45 11.93 3.06 -13.76
CA PHE A 45 10.55 3.44 -13.49
C PHE A 45 10.26 4.85 -14.02
N ASP A 46 9.24 4.97 -14.87
CA ASP A 46 8.82 6.25 -15.44
C ASP A 46 7.84 6.96 -14.48
N THR A 47 8.22 8.15 -14.03
CA THR A 47 7.44 8.96 -13.10
C THR A 47 6.61 10.05 -13.75
N ARG A 48 6.66 10.21 -15.08
CA ARG A 48 5.99 11.32 -15.80
C ARG A 48 4.48 11.32 -15.65
N GLU A 49 3.89 10.15 -15.51
CA GLU A 49 2.44 10.01 -15.36
C GLU A 49 1.96 10.22 -13.91
N LEU A 50 2.87 10.42 -12.96
CA LEU A 50 2.55 10.52 -11.53
C LEU A 50 2.33 11.95 -11.05
N GLU A 51 2.60 12.96 -11.87
CA GLU A 51 2.41 14.35 -11.51
C GLU A 51 0.96 14.62 -11.06
N GLY A 52 0.80 15.21 -9.88
CA GLY A 52 -0.50 15.52 -9.27
C GLY A 52 -1.32 14.31 -8.83
N LYS A 53 -0.76 13.09 -8.87
CA LYS A 53 -1.43 11.86 -8.46
C LYS A 53 -1.22 11.56 -6.98
N ILE A 54 -2.15 10.77 -6.43
CA ILE A 54 -2.01 10.16 -5.11
C ILE A 54 -1.39 8.78 -5.31
N VAL A 55 -0.17 8.59 -4.81
CA VAL A 55 0.63 7.39 -5.08
C VAL A 55 0.78 6.56 -3.82
N LYS A 56 0.48 5.26 -3.90
CA LYS A 56 0.75 4.27 -2.86
C LYS A 56 1.90 3.38 -3.31
N VAL A 57 2.97 3.30 -2.52
CA VAL A 57 4.09 2.40 -2.74
C VAL A 57 3.97 1.24 -1.77
N ILE A 58 3.78 0.03 -2.30
CA ILE A 58 3.76 -1.22 -1.54
C ILE A 58 5.13 -1.88 -1.71
N VAL A 59 5.88 -1.96 -0.62
CA VAL A 59 7.24 -2.50 -0.62
C VAL A 59 7.18 -4.01 -0.45
N ARG A 60 7.40 -4.76 -1.53
CA ARG A 60 7.42 -6.24 -1.50
C ARG A 60 8.80 -6.80 -1.18
N LYS A 61 9.85 -6.14 -1.64
CA LYS A 61 11.23 -6.56 -1.40
C LYS A 61 12.16 -5.34 -1.38
N LYS A 62 12.91 -5.22 -0.28
CA LYS A 62 13.87 -4.14 -0.03
C LYS A 62 15.19 -4.75 0.39
N SER A 63 16.11 -4.96 -0.56
CA SER A 63 17.45 -5.50 -0.27
C SER A 63 18.46 -4.38 0.02
N SER A 64 18.13 -3.12 -0.29
CA SER A 64 19.03 -1.98 -0.10
C SER A 64 18.25 -0.73 0.22
N SER A 65 18.40 -0.23 1.45
CA SER A 65 17.81 1.04 1.89
C SER A 65 18.22 2.20 0.99
N LYS A 66 19.48 2.28 0.57
CA LYS A 66 19.98 3.35 -0.33
C LYS A 66 19.27 3.36 -1.71
N LYS A 67 18.92 2.20 -2.24
CA LYS A 67 18.17 2.12 -3.51
C LYS A 67 16.73 2.56 -3.32
N PHE A 68 16.13 2.16 -2.21
CA PHE A 68 14.78 2.54 -1.86
C PHE A 68 14.67 4.05 -1.63
N GLU A 69 15.57 4.65 -0.86
CA GLU A 69 15.61 6.10 -0.65
C GLU A 69 15.69 6.87 -1.97
N LYS A 70 16.58 6.46 -2.89
CA LYS A 70 16.68 7.08 -4.21
C LYS A 70 15.41 6.96 -5.04
N PHE A 71 14.69 5.85 -4.89
CA PHE A 71 13.39 5.67 -5.54
C PHE A 71 12.34 6.61 -4.97
N ILE A 72 12.27 6.71 -3.65
CA ILE A 72 11.35 7.62 -2.96
C ILE A 72 11.67 9.09 -3.30
N ASP A 73 12.94 9.48 -3.30
CA ASP A 73 13.37 10.82 -3.73
C ASP A 73 12.93 11.11 -5.18
N LYS A 74 13.04 10.12 -6.06
CA LYS A 74 12.58 10.24 -7.44
C LYS A 74 11.06 10.48 -7.53
N LEU A 75 10.28 9.82 -6.68
CA LEU A 75 8.83 10.03 -6.61
C LEU A 75 8.49 11.42 -6.07
N TYR A 76 9.14 11.88 -5.00
CA TYR A 76 8.94 13.24 -4.48
C TYR A 76 9.29 14.31 -5.52
N ASN A 77 10.35 14.10 -6.29
CA ASN A 77 10.76 15.04 -7.36
C ASN A 77 9.82 15.02 -8.58
N SER A 78 8.90 14.07 -8.68
CA SER A 78 7.91 14.02 -9.77
C SER A 78 6.60 14.77 -9.47
N ASN A 79 6.58 15.63 -8.44
CA ASN A 79 5.41 16.42 -8.06
C ASN A 79 4.14 15.59 -7.82
N VAL A 80 4.26 14.44 -7.19
CA VAL A 80 3.09 13.69 -6.71
C VAL A 80 2.32 14.54 -5.70
N HIS A 81 0.99 14.43 -5.72
CA HIS A 81 0.15 15.16 -4.77
C HIS A 81 0.29 14.60 -3.35
N GLU A 82 0.30 13.29 -3.24
CA GLU A 82 0.47 12.56 -1.98
C GLU A 82 1.24 11.27 -2.23
N LEU A 83 2.13 10.92 -1.30
CA LEU A 83 2.88 9.67 -1.33
C LEU A 83 2.64 8.89 -0.04
N LYS A 84 2.00 7.72 -0.15
CA LYS A 84 1.81 6.76 0.95
C LYS A 84 2.76 5.58 0.74
N ILE A 85 3.52 5.21 1.76
CA ILE A 85 4.44 4.08 1.72
C ILE A 85 3.92 3.00 2.67
N VAL A 86 3.72 1.80 2.15
CA VAL A 86 3.34 0.60 2.91
C VAL A 86 4.50 -0.38 2.83
N GLU A 87 5.23 -0.51 3.93
CA GLU A 87 6.33 -1.47 4.05
C GLU A 87 5.82 -2.75 4.72
N ASN A 88 6.10 -3.89 4.09
CA ASN A 88 5.95 -5.19 4.72
C ASN A 88 7.06 -5.39 5.73
N PHE A 89 6.75 -5.31 7.00
CA PHE A 89 7.63 -5.82 8.05
C PHE A 89 7.56 -7.36 8.09
N GLN A 90 8.10 -8.02 7.08
CA GLN A 90 8.61 -9.37 7.33
C GLN A 90 9.79 -9.20 8.26
N LEU A 91 9.70 -9.81 9.43
CA LEU A 91 10.73 -9.87 10.44
C LEU A 91 12.09 -10.16 9.78
N GLN A 92 12.85 -9.14 9.44
CA GLN A 92 14.29 -9.27 9.33
C GLN A 92 14.80 -9.23 10.77
N GLU A 93 15.10 -10.41 11.30
CA GLU A 93 16.07 -10.54 12.37
C GLU A 93 17.36 -9.90 11.87
N ASN A 94 17.57 -8.64 12.17
CA ASN A 94 18.89 -8.02 12.36
C ASN A 94 18.79 -6.55 12.69
N GLU A 95 19.07 -6.27 13.96
CA GLU A 95 19.90 -5.21 14.53
C GLU A 95 19.61 -3.74 14.12
N ASP A 96 19.43 -2.94 15.16
CA ASP A 96 19.54 -1.48 15.25
C ASP A 96 18.36 -0.66 14.69
N PHE A 97 17.20 -0.76 15.33
CA PHE A 97 16.28 0.38 15.40
C PHE A 97 16.19 0.89 16.83
N GLU A 98 16.91 1.98 17.10
CA GLU A 98 16.64 2.81 18.26
C GLU A 98 15.20 3.32 18.19
N ALA A 99 14.51 3.12 19.30
CA ALA A 99 13.12 3.30 19.58
C ALA A 99 12.55 4.66 19.13
N PHE A 100 11.56 4.63 18.24
CA PHE A 100 10.46 5.57 18.37
C PHE A 100 9.35 4.86 19.15
N GLU A 101 9.04 5.39 20.32
CA GLU A 101 8.01 4.91 21.25
C GLU A 101 6.59 5.15 20.73
N SER A 102 6.20 4.40 19.71
CA SER A 102 4.80 4.02 19.50
C SER A 102 4.78 2.53 19.25
N GLU A 103 4.27 1.77 20.22
CA GLU A 103 4.05 0.33 20.03
C GLU A 103 3.24 0.15 18.76
N ASP A 104 3.86 -0.45 17.73
CA ASP A 104 3.19 -0.81 16.50
C ASP A 104 2.07 -1.81 16.80
N THR A 105 0.96 -1.69 16.08
CA THR A 105 -0.22 -2.56 16.23
C THR A 105 0.15 -4.04 16.17
N LEU A 106 1.10 -4.43 15.30
CA LEU A 106 1.58 -5.81 15.21
C LEU A 106 2.32 -6.25 16.47
N SER A 107 3.11 -5.39 17.08
CA SER A 107 3.82 -5.67 18.33
C SER A 107 2.84 -5.92 19.48
N ILE A 108 1.77 -5.13 19.56
CA ILE A 108 0.69 -5.32 20.55
C ILE A 108 -0.02 -6.66 20.32
N LEU A 109 -0.35 -6.98 19.06
CA LEU A 109 -1.03 -8.23 18.72
C LEU A 109 -0.16 -9.45 19.02
N ASN A 110 1.12 -9.41 18.69
CA ASN A 110 2.06 -10.48 18.96
C ASN A 110 2.22 -10.73 20.47
N ARG A 111 2.36 -9.65 21.26
CA ARG A 111 2.40 -9.76 22.74
C ARG A 111 1.13 -10.39 23.28
N TYR A 112 -0.04 -9.98 22.80
CA TYR A 112 -1.31 -10.56 23.21
C TYR A 112 -1.40 -12.05 22.92
N ILE A 113 -0.91 -12.50 21.76
CA ILE A 113 -0.86 -13.93 21.40
C ILE A 113 0.07 -14.70 22.34
N GLU A 114 1.23 -14.14 22.67
CA GLU A 114 2.20 -14.77 23.56
C GLU A 114 1.66 -14.94 25.00
N GLU A 115 0.95 -13.94 25.49
CA GLU A 115 0.34 -13.95 26.82
C GLU A 115 -0.94 -14.80 26.89
N SER A 116 -1.56 -15.12 25.77
CA SER A 116 -2.80 -15.90 25.72
C SER A 116 -2.55 -17.40 25.88
N GLU A 117 -3.39 -18.06 26.70
CA GLU A 117 -3.42 -19.53 26.81
C GLU A 117 -4.20 -20.13 25.62
N ILE A 118 -3.55 -20.26 24.48
CA ILE A 118 -4.15 -20.79 23.26
C ILE A 118 -3.61 -22.20 23.00
N ASN A 119 -4.51 -23.17 22.74
CA ASN A 119 -4.16 -24.56 22.41
C ASN A 119 -3.72 -24.79 20.96
N LEU A 120 -3.46 -23.72 20.22
CA LEU A 120 -2.99 -23.74 18.83
C LEU A 120 -1.52 -23.30 18.76
N GLU A 121 -0.86 -23.66 17.69
CA GLU A 121 0.53 -23.28 17.44
C GLU A 121 0.61 -21.74 17.26
N LYS A 122 1.22 -21.06 18.23
CA LYS A 122 1.27 -19.60 18.29
C LYS A 122 1.94 -18.98 17.06
N SER A 123 2.97 -19.62 16.52
CA SER A 123 3.67 -19.19 15.32
C SER A 123 2.74 -19.09 14.11
N ARG A 124 1.85 -20.05 13.95
CA ARG A 124 0.86 -20.06 12.86
C ARG A 124 -0.20 -18.95 13.01
N ILE A 125 -0.58 -18.64 14.24
CA ILE A 125 -1.52 -17.55 14.52
C ILE A 125 -0.84 -16.21 14.22
N GLN A 126 0.40 -16.01 14.63
CA GLN A 126 1.18 -14.81 14.36
C GLN A 126 1.33 -14.56 12.85
N GLU A 127 1.70 -15.59 12.08
CA GLU A 127 1.80 -15.53 10.63
C GLU A 127 0.46 -15.14 9.99
N THR A 128 -0.64 -15.74 10.44
CA THR A 128 -1.97 -15.43 9.91
C THR A 128 -2.37 -13.98 10.20
N ILE A 129 -2.17 -13.50 11.42
CA ILE A 129 -2.48 -12.11 11.81
C ILE A 129 -1.62 -11.13 11.03
N GLN A 130 -0.35 -11.43 10.82
CA GLN A 130 0.55 -10.59 10.04
C GLN A 130 0.08 -10.46 8.59
N ASN A 131 -0.33 -11.57 7.97
CA ASN A 131 -0.84 -11.57 6.60
C ASN A 131 -2.14 -10.77 6.48
N VAL A 132 -3.10 -10.97 7.41
CA VAL A 132 -4.37 -10.23 7.42
C VAL A 132 -4.17 -8.74 7.67
N TYR A 133 -3.28 -8.38 8.60
CA TYR A 133 -2.94 -6.97 8.86
C TYR A 133 -2.35 -6.29 7.63
N GLN A 134 -1.46 -6.99 6.93
CA GLN A 134 -0.89 -6.50 5.70
C GLN A 134 -1.95 -6.30 4.62
N GLU A 135 -2.79 -7.31 4.39
CA GLU A 135 -3.88 -7.20 3.43
C GLU A 135 -4.79 -6.02 3.75
N ALA A 136 -5.12 -5.81 5.02
CA ALA A 136 -5.89 -4.64 5.47
C ALA A 136 -5.18 -3.32 5.16
N CYS A 137 -3.86 -3.24 5.37
CA CYS A 137 -3.07 -2.03 5.03
C CYS A 137 -2.99 -1.78 3.51
N GLU A 138 -3.05 -2.83 2.69
CA GLU A 138 -3.07 -2.68 1.23
C GLU A 138 -4.42 -2.15 0.73
N LEU A 139 -5.53 -2.43 1.44
CA LEU A 139 -6.88 -2.01 1.08
C LEU A 139 -7.22 -0.58 1.52
N VAL A 140 -6.56 -0.04 2.55
CA VAL A 140 -6.78 1.31 3.09
C VAL A 140 -5.79 2.31 2.51
#